data_1f7d96f4e096395712e352f381c9b2f4
#
_entry.id   1f7d96f4e096395712e352f381c9b2f4
#
_cell.length_a   1.000
_cell.length_b   1.000
_cell.length_c   1.000
_cell.angle_alpha   90.00
_cell.angle_beta   90.00
_cell.angle_gamma   90.00
#
_symmetry.space_group_name_H-M   'P 1'
#
loop_
_entity.id
_entity.type
_entity.pdbx_description
1 polymer ?
#
loop_
_entity_poly.entity_id
_entity_poly.type
_entity_poly.pdbx_seq_one_letter_code
_entity_poly.pdbx_strand_id
1 'polypeptide(L)'
;PPRKITLSEIGTSASSDFLFNHISKNVSGWISKNINSKISIPISKILVKINSNPNWVTFFVGCIGISCGFFYASNLPLIGALVLQLSTILDRCDGEVARIRLKESKFGQWFDTALDQLSYFSMFLGISMCINNPKFFAVNSEIIILRQISILNILLYIIFLTTVLFFMIRRTRNGSLAYYPSE
;
A
#
# COMPACT_ATOMS: atom_id res chain seq x y z
N PRO A 1 -26.25 4.43 22.38
CA PRO A 1 -25.47 5.63 22.56
C PRO A 1 -23.98 5.26 22.39
N PRO A 2 -23.17 6.06 21.68
CA PRO A 2 -21.75 5.81 21.53
C PRO A 2 -21.10 5.84 22.92
N ARG A 3 -20.32 4.79 23.23
CA ARG A 3 -19.55 4.72 24.49
C ARG A 3 -18.49 5.82 24.46
N LYS A 4 -18.54 6.74 25.41
CA LYS A 4 -17.52 7.77 25.59
C LYS A 4 -16.31 7.11 26.30
N ILE A 5 -15.14 7.18 25.65
CA ILE A 5 -13.87 6.74 26.27
C ILE A 5 -13.40 7.88 27.16
N THR A 6 -13.14 7.59 28.43
CA THR A 6 -12.59 8.56 29.36
C THR A 6 -11.06 8.67 29.18
N LEU A 7 -10.49 9.84 29.51
CA LEU A 7 -9.05 10.08 29.39
C LEU A 7 -8.19 9.06 30.16
N SER A 8 -8.71 8.48 31.24
CA SER A 8 -8.07 7.43 32.03
C SER A 8 -8.04 6.06 31.34
N GLU A 9 -8.89 5.83 30.33
CA GLU A 9 -8.93 4.58 29.56
C GLU A 9 -8.05 4.65 28.29
N ILE A 10 -7.54 5.83 27.93
CA ILE A 10 -6.65 6.03 26.79
C ILE A 10 -5.30 5.34 27.09
N GLY A 11 -5.00 4.28 26.33
CA GLY A 11 -3.77 3.49 26.51
C GLY A 11 -3.96 2.14 27.18
N THR A 12 -5.17 1.82 27.67
CA THR A 12 -5.49 0.48 28.14
C THR A 12 -5.79 -0.47 26.98
N SER A 13 -5.54 -1.77 27.16
CA SER A 13 -5.85 -2.79 26.13
C SER A 13 -7.32 -2.76 25.69
N ALA A 14 -8.23 -2.48 26.62
CA ALA A 14 -9.67 -2.38 26.35
C ALA A 14 -10.04 -1.21 25.42
N SER A 15 -9.38 -0.06 25.55
CA SER A 15 -9.62 1.10 24.67
C SER A 15 -9.05 0.86 23.27
N SER A 16 -7.88 0.22 23.17
CA SER A 16 -7.31 -0.15 21.88
C SER A 16 -8.20 -1.17 21.15
N ASP A 17 -8.71 -2.19 21.83
CA ASP A 17 -9.61 -3.17 21.23
C ASP A 17 -10.92 -2.56 20.74
N PHE A 18 -11.47 -1.62 21.47
CA PHE A 18 -12.67 -0.87 21.04
C PHE A 18 -12.38 -0.06 19.77
N LEU A 19 -11.26 0.65 19.69
CA LEU A 19 -10.85 1.43 18.53
C LEU A 19 -10.58 0.53 17.31
N PHE A 20 -9.90 -0.59 17.48
CA PHE A 20 -9.68 -1.56 16.40
C PHE A 20 -10.99 -2.11 15.85
N ASN A 21 -11.96 -2.44 16.71
CA ASN A 21 -13.27 -2.90 16.29
C ASN A 21 -14.06 -1.82 15.53
N HIS A 22 -13.90 -0.56 15.91
CA HIS A 22 -14.55 0.55 15.22
C HIS A 22 -13.93 0.82 13.84
N ILE A 23 -12.59 0.81 13.75
CA ILE A 23 -11.86 0.99 12.50
C ILE A 23 -12.17 -0.14 11.52
N SER A 24 -12.21 -1.39 11.98
CA SER A 24 -12.49 -2.56 11.14
C SER A 24 -13.91 -2.55 10.54
N LYS A 25 -14.89 -1.94 11.22
CA LYS A 25 -16.27 -1.84 10.72
C LYS A 25 -16.41 -0.87 9.54
N ASN A 26 -15.55 0.14 9.45
CA ASN A 26 -15.61 1.19 8.43
C ASN A 26 -14.80 0.86 7.17
N VAL A 27 -14.29 -0.37 7.05
CA VAL A 27 -13.51 -0.79 5.89
C VAL A 27 -14.43 -1.17 4.73
N SER A 28 -14.25 -0.52 3.59
CA SER A 28 -14.93 -0.83 2.33
C SER A 28 -14.23 -2.00 1.61
N GLY A 29 -15.03 -2.91 1.08
CA GLY A 29 -14.55 -4.06 0.29
C GLY A 29 -14.52 -5.38 1.06
N TRP A 30 -15.08 -6.41 0.42
CA TRP A 30 -15.23 -7.74 1.03
C TRP A 30 -13.89 -8.40 1.35
N ILE A 31 -12.93 -8.37 0.41
CA ILE A 31 -11.57 -8.93 0.59
C ILE A 31 -10.83 -8.19 1.70
N SER A 32 -10.90 -6.88 1.67
CA SER A 32 -10.26 -6.01 2.65
C SER A 32 -10.78 -6.29 4.07
N LYS A 33 -12.09 -6.49 4.22
CA LYS A 33 -12.74 -6.77 5.51
C LYS A 33 -12.52 -8.20 6.01
N ASN A 34 -12.59 -9.21 5.12
CA ASN A 34 -12.61 -10.60 5.55
C ASN A 34 -11.23 -11.26 5.52
N ILE A 35 -10.30 -10.79 4.70
CA ILE A 35 -8.96 -11.37 4.56
C ILE A 35 -7.93 -10.41 5.14
N ASN A 36 -7.79 -9.22 4.57
CA ASN A 36 -6.71 -8.32 4.94
C ASN A 36 -6.81 -7.86 6.41
N SER A 37 -8.04 -7.52 6.89
CA SER A 37 -8.23 -7.10 8.29
C SER A 37 -7.89 -8.18 9.31
N LYS A 38 -8.10 -9.46 8.98
CA LYS A 38 -7.77 -10.56 9.90
C LYS A 38 -6.27 -10.69 10.12
N ILE A 39 -5.46 -10.26 9.15
CA ILE A 39 -3.99 -10.30 9.22
C ILE A 39 -3.45 -8.97 9.73
N SER A 40 -3.96 -7.83 9.22
CA SER A 40 -3.44 -6.50 9.58
C SER A 40 -3.72 -6.15 11.05
N ILE A 41 -4.92 -6.41 11.57
CA ILE A 41 -5.29 -6.02 12.94
C ILE A 41 -4.37 -6.61 14.02
N PRO A 42 -4.05 -7.91 14.04
CA PRO A 42 -3.09 -8.46 15.00
C PRO A 42 -1.72 -7.80 14.93
N ILE A 43 -1.23 -7.56 13.70
CA ILE A 43 0.07 -6.90 13.46
C ILE A 43 0.02 -5.45 13.95
N SER A 44 -1.03 -4.72 13.62
CA SER A 44 -1.21 -3.33 14.06
C SER A 44 -1.30 -3.21 15.58
N LYS A 45 -1.92 -4.18 16.26
CA LYS A 45 -1.93 -4.23 17.74
C LYS A 45 -0.52 -4.35 18.31
N ILE A 46 0.32 -5.20 17.72
CA ILE A 46 1.73 -5.35 18.13
C ILE A 46 2.48 -4.04 17.87
N LEU A 47 2.33 -3.44 16.69
CA LEU A 47 2.98 -2.18 16.32
C LEU A 47 2.57 -1.02 17.23
N VAL A 48 1.32 -0.94 17.65
CA VAL A 48 0.84 0.04 18.63
C VAL A 48 1.48 -0.21 20.00
N LYS A 49 1.56 -1.49 20.44
CA LYS A 49 2.15 -1.86 21.74
C LYS A 49 3.62 -1.52 21.84
N ILE A 50 4.40 -1.72 20.78
CA ILE A 50 5.84 -1.37 20.75
C ILE A 50 6.11 0.10 20.44
N ASN A 51 5.07 0.93 20.39
CA ASN A 51 5.18 2.37 20.17
C ASN A 51 5.81 2.76 18.83
N SER A 52 5.63 1.95 17.75
CA SER A 52 6.26 2.22 16.47
C SER A 52 5.71 3.50 15.82
N ASN A 53 6.59 4.20 15.07
CA ASN A 53 6.18 5.37 14.29
C ASN A 53 5.54 4.91 12.98
N PRO A 54 4.32 5.38 12.62
CA PRO A 54 3.65 4.99 11.37
C PRO A 54 4.52 5.15 10.12
N ASN A 55 5.25 6.25 9.99
CA ASN A 55 6.09 6.52 8.82
C ASN A 55 7.20 5.47 8.60
N TRP A 56 7.75 4.89 9.67
CA TRP A 56 8.70 3.78 9.56
C TRP A 56 8.01 2.50 9.08
N VAL A 57 6.77 2.26 9.53
CA VAL A 57 5.98 1.12 9.05
C VAL A 57 5.74 1.26 7.56
N THR A 58 5.24 2.41 7.11
CA THR A 58 5.07 2.72 5.69
C THR A 58 6.35 2.51 4.89
N PHE A 59 7.50 3.00 5.39
CA PHE A 59 8.79 2.84 4.71
C PHE A 59 9.17 1.37 4.51
N PHE A 60 9.10 0.54 5.57
CA PHE A 60 9.45 -0.88 5.47
C PHE A 60 8.48 -1.64 4.58
N VAL A 61 7.19 -1.37 4.68
CA VAL A 61 6.18 -1.97 3.82
C VAL A 61 6.38 -1.59 2.35
N GLY A 62 6.68 -0.33 2.08
CA GLY A 62 7.04 0.14 0.74
C GLY A 62 8.29 -0.55 0.19
N CYS A 63 9.33 -0.75 1.00
CA CYS A 63 10.52 -1.51 0.59
C CYS A 63 10.17 -2.96 0.20
N ILE A 64 9.28 -3.62 0.97
CA ILE A 64 8.77 -4.95 0.62
C ILE A 64 8.02 -4.89 -0.72
N GLY A 65 7.13 -3.93 -0.90
CA GLY A 65 6.39 -3.75 -2.15
C GLY A 65 7.31 -3.54 -3.35
N ILE A 66 8.29 -2.64 -3.25
CA ILE A 66 9.26 -2.37 -4.31
C ILE A 66 10.09 -3.62 -4.65
N SER A 67 10.41 -4.47 -3.68
CA SER A 67 11.19 -5.69 -3.92
C SER A 67 10.47 -6.70 -4.83
N CYS A 68 9.16 -6.62 -5.00
CA CYS A 68 8.40 -7.51 -5.90
C CYS A 68 8.93 -7.46 -7.35
N GLY A 69 9.37 -6.28 -7.81
CA GLY A 69 9.93 -6.12 -9.16
C GLY A 69 11.17 -6.95 -9.41
N PHE A 70 12.02 -7.14 -8.40
CA PHE A 70 13.18 -8.03 -8.51
C PHE A 70 12.76 -9.49 -8.78
N PHE A 71 11.73 -9.97 -8.09
CA PHE A 71 11.23 -11.34 -8.31
C PHE A 71 10.57 -11.49 -9.68
N TYR A 72 9.82 -10.49 -10.14
CA TYR A 72 9.29 -10.49 -11.50
C TYR A 72 10.39 -10.49 -12.55
N ALA A 73 11.42 -9.65 -12.40
CA ALA A 73 12.56 -9.59 -13.31
C ALA A 73 13.36 -10.90 -13.35
N SER A 74 13.37 -11.65 -12.25
CA SER A 74 14.03 -12.96 -12.11
C SER A 74 13.19 -14.14 -12.62
N ASN A 75 12.07 -13.90 -13.32
CA ASN A 75 11.13 -14.93 -13.78
C ASN A 75 10.53 -15.78 -12.64
N LEU A 76 10.25 -15.15 -11.51
CA LEU A 76 9.59 -15.73 -10.35
C LEU A 76 8.25 -15.03 -10.07
N PRO A 77 7.29 -15.05 -11.02
CA PRO A 77 6.09 -14.22 -10.94
C PRO A 77 5.19 -14.57 -9.73
N LEU A 78 5.15 -15.83 -9.33
CA LEU A 78 4.38 -16.25 -8.16
C LEU A 78 4.93 -15.62 -6.88
N ILE A 79 6.25 -15.62 -6.71
CA ILE A 79 6.90 -15.01 -5.53
C ILE A 79 6.69 -13.49 -5.57
N GLY A 80 6.86 -12.85 -6.74
CA GLY A 80 6.59 -11.43 -6.92
C GLY A 80 5.16 -11.05 -6.54
N ALA A 81 4.18 -11.85 -6.96
CA ALA A 81 2.77 -11.63 -6.62
C ALA A 81 2.50 -11.81 -5.12
N LEU A 82 3.08 -12.81 -4.48
CA LEU A 82 2.94 -13.03 -3.03
C LEU A 82 3.58 -11.90 -2.22
N VAL A 83 4.74 -11.41 -2.63
CA VAL A 83 5.41 -10.27 -1.98
C VAL A 83 4.59 -8.99 -2.12
N LEU A 84 4.04 -8.72 -3.30
CA LEU A 84 3.17 -7.56 -3.52
C LEU A 84 1.87 -7.68 -2.70
N GLN A 85 1.26 -8.86 -2.66
CA GLN A 85 0.06 -9.10 -1.84
C GLN A 85 0.36 -8.91 -0.34
N LEU A 86 1.51 -9.38 0.13
CA LEU A 86 1.95 -9.19 1.51
C LEU A 86 2.13 -7.70 1.81
N SER A 87 2.80 -6.96 0.93
CA SER A 87 2.93 -5.50 1.06
C SER A 87 1.56 -4.83 1.17
N THR A 88 0.60 -5.15 0.30
CA THR A 88 -0.75 -4.58 0.32
C THR A 88 -1.52 -4.88 1.63
N ILE A 89 -1.28 -6.05 2.24
CA ILE A 89 -1.88 -6.38 3.53
C ILE A 89 -1.24 -5.58 4.67
N LEU A 90 0.09 -5.45 4.65
CA LEU A 90 0.87 -4.75 5.68
C LEU A 90 0.70 -3.22 5.59
N ASP A 91 0.47 -2.69 4.39
CA ASP A 91 0.19 -1.29 4.12
C ASP A 91 -0.97 -0.74 4.97
N ARG A 92 -1.98 -1.55 5.20
CA ARG A 92 -3.08 -1.18 6.10
C ARG A 92 -2.63 -0.94 7.54
N CYS A 93 -1.54 -1.58 7.97
CA CYS A 93 -1.10 -1.50 9.37
C CYS A 93 -0.64 -0.10 9.74
N ASP A 94 0.00 0.64 8.85
CA ASP A 94 0.46 2.00 9.13
C ASP A 94 -0.70 2.98 9.29
N GLY A 95 -1.72 2.90 8.43
CA GLY A 95 -2.95 3.67 8.55
C GLY A 95 -3.73 3.33 9.82
N GLU A 96 -3.83 2.05 10.20
CA GLU A 96 -4.45 1.61 11.45
C GLU A 96 -3.68 2.15 12.67
N VAL A 97 -2.35 2.04 12.66
CA VAL A 97 -1.47 2.56 13.72
C VAL A 97 -1.57 4.09 13.81
N ALA A 98 -1.56 4.80 12.67
CA ALA A 98 -1.67 6.26 12.64
C ALA A 98 -2.99 6.75 13.26
N ARG A 99 -4.12 6.10 12.94
CA ARG A 99 -5.46 6.43 13.47
C ARG A 99 -5.54 6.16 14.97
N ILE A 100 -5.08 5.00 15.43
CA ILE A 100 -5.17 4.63 16.84
C ILE A 100 -4.30 5.55 17.71
N ARG A 101 -3.16 5.96 17.18
CA ARG A 101 -2.23 6.84 17.90
C ARG A 101 -2.52 8.33 17.69
N LEU A 102 -3.55 8.68 16.92
CA LEU A 102 -3.87 10.06 16.56
C LEU A 102 -2.66 10.80 15.95
N LYS A 103 -1.84 10.07 15.17
CA LYS A 103 -0.63 10.58 14.48
C LYS A 103 -0.82 10.66 12.97
N GLU A 104 -2.06 10.82 12.52
CA GLU A 104 -2.33 11.07 11.11
C GLU A 104 -1.67 12.37 10.67
N SER A 105 -0.93 12.34 9.57
CA SER A 105 -0.26 13.51 9.02
C SER A 105 -0.43 13.58 7.50
N LYS A 106 -0.48 14.80 6.95
CA LYS A 106 -0.51 15.01 5.49
C LYS A 106 0.74 14.43 4.81
N PHE A 107 1.89 14.53 5.48
CA PHE A 107 3.13 13.94 5.00
C PHE A 107 3.05 12.40 4.95
N GLY A 108 2.52 11.76 6.01
CA GLY A 108 2.36 10.30 6.05
C GLY A 108 1.47 9.80 4.91
N GLN A 109 0.34 10.44 4.66
CA GLN A 109 -0.56 10.09 3.56
C GLN A 109 0.08 10.26 2.18
N TRP A 110 0.87 11.32 1.99
CA TRP A 110 1.61 11.53 0.73
C TRP A 110 2.70 10.48 0.55
N PHE A 111 3.45 10.20 1.63
CA PHE A 111 4.55 9.25 1.63
C PHE A 111 4.06 7.82 1.34
N ASP A 112 2.95 7.41 1.95
CA ASP A 112 2.24 6.17 1.71
C ASP A 112 1.87 6.01 0.23
N THR A 113 1.11 6.97 -0.32
CA THR A 113 0.76 6.96 -1.75
C THR A 113 1.98 6.92 -2.67
N ALA A 114 3.06 7.62 -2.33
CA ALA A 114 4.28 7.63 -3.15
C ALA A 114 4.95 6.25 -3.18
N LEU A 115 5.04 5.57 -2.04
CA LEU A 115 5.62 4.22 -1.95
C LEU A 115 4.76 3.17 -2.64
N ASP A 116 3.44 3.27 -2.56
CA ASP A 116 2.51 2.45 -3.33
C ASP A 116 2.76 2.56 -4.84
N GLN A 117 2.83 3.81 -5.33
CA GLN A 117 3.10 4.04 -6.74
C GLN A 117 4.48 3.50 -7.18
N LEU A 118 5.49 3.62 -6.32
CA LEU A 118 6.82 3.03 -6.59
C LEU A 118 6.77 1.50 -6.62
N SER A 119 5.97 0.88 -5.77
CA SER A 119 5.79 -0.59 -5.74
C SER A 119 5.14 -1.09 -7.04
N TYR A 120 4.07 -0.43 -7.50
CA TYR A 120 3.46 -0.77 -8.79
C TYR A 120 4.40 -0.50 -9.97
N PHE A 121 5.13 0.61 -9.96
CA PHE A 121 6.13 0.88 -10.98
C PHE A 121 7.21 -0.20 -11.04
N SER A 122 7.73 -0.61 -9.89
CA SER A 122 8.71 -1.70 -9.77
C SER A 122 8.17 -3.01 -10.33
N MET A 123 6.90 -3.34 -10.05
CA MET A 123 6.23 -4.52 -10.63
C MET A 123 6.22 -4.46 -12.16
N PHE A 124 5.72 -3.38 -12.76
CA PHE A 124 5.64 -3.25 -14.23
C PHE A 124 7.03 -3.27 -14.87
N LEU A 125 8.00 -2.60 -14.26
CA LEU A 125 9.39 -2.63 -14.71
C LEU A 125 9.97 -4.04 -14.65
N GLY A 126 9.77 -4.76 -13.55
CA GLY A 126 10.24 -6.13 -13.37
C GLY A 126 9.63 -7.10 -14.41
N ILE A 127 8.32 -7.01 -14.65
CA ILE A 127 7.64 -7.80 -15.69
C ILE A 127 8.23 -7.49 -17.07
N SER A 128 8.41 -6.22 -17.40
CA SER A 128 8.99 -5.82 -18.68
C SER A 128 10.43 -6.32 -18.83
N MET A 129 11.25 -6.22 -17.79
CA MET A 129 12.61 -6.75 -17.81
C MET A 129 12.64 -8.27 -18.03
N CYS A 130 11.74 -9.01 -17.41
CA CYS A 130 11.59 -10.45 -17.59
C CYS A 130 11.25 -10.80 -19.05
N ILE A 131 10.22 -10.17 -19.64
CA ILE A 131 9.77 -10.43 -21.02
C ILE A 131 10.85 -10.06 -22.02
N ASN A 132 11.62 -9.01 -21.79
CA ASN A 132 12.70 -8.56 -22.65
C ASN A 132 14.00 -9.37 -22.50
N ASN A 133 14.10 -10.22 -21.46
CA ASN A 133 15.31 -11.02 -21.24
C ASN A 133 15.33 -12.25 -22.14
N PRO A 134 16.31 -12.36 -23.07
CA PRO A 134 16.39 -13.49 -24.02
C PRO A 134 16.68 -14.82 -23.33
N LYS A 135 17.14 -14.82 -22.07
CA LYS A 135 17.36 -16.06 -21.30
C LYS A 135 16.05 -16.77 -20.94
N PHE A 136 14.97 -16.00 -20.76
CA PHE A 136 13.68 -16.56 -20.35
C PHE A 136 12.73 -16.76 -21.53
N PHE A 137 12.82 -15.89 -22.54
CA PHE A 137 11.92 -15.91 -23.68
C PHE A 137 12.69 -15.84 -24.98
N ALA A 138 12.64 -16.93 -25.76
CA ALA A 138 13.20 -16.97 -27.11
C ALA A 138 12.48 -15.98 -28.03
N VAL A 139 13.21 -15.42 -28.99
CA VAL A 139 12.66 -14.43 -29.92
C VAL A 139 11.79 -15.14 -30.97
N ASN A 140 10.49 -14.95 -30.89
CA ASN A 140 9.50 -15.35 -31.90
C ASN A 140 8.49 -14.20 -32.08
N SER A 141 7.60 -14.30 -33.07
CA SER A 141 6.64 -13.24 -33.42
C SER A 141 5.74 -12.83 -32.25
N GLU A 142 5.30 -13.79 -31.44
CA GLU A 142 4.41 -13.55 -30.29
C GLU A 142 5.16 -12.79 -29.18
N ILE A 143 6.41 -13.15 -28.90
CA ILE A 143 7.24 -12.48 -27.90
C ILE A 143 7.58 -11.04 -28.34
N ILE A 144 7.77 -10.77 -29.62
CA ILE A 144 7.99 -9.39 -30.12
C ILE A 144 6.78 -8.51 -29.78
N ILE A 145 5.57 -9.01 -29.99
CA ILE A 145 4.33 -8.28 -29.66
C ILE A 145 4.25 -8.03 -28.14
N LEU A 146 4.52 -9.05 -27.31
CA LEU A 146 4.53 -8.90 -25.84
C LEU A 146 5.57 -7.88 -25.36
N ARG A 147 6.75 -7.83 -25.99
CA ARG A 147 7.77 -6.82 -25.70
C ARG A 147 7.28 -5.41 -25.99
N GLN A 148 6.65 -5.20 -27.14
CA GLN A 148 6.08 -3.90 -27.49
C GLN A 148 4.98 -3.49 -26.52
N ILE A 149 4.09 -4.40 -26.15
CA ILE A 149 3.04 -4.16 -25.16
C ILE A 149 3.63 -3.84 -23.78
N SER A 150 4.69 -4.52 -23.36
CA SER A 150 5.34 -4.26 -22.07
C SER A 150 5.96 -2.88 -21.99
N ILE A 151 6.60 -2.41 -23.07
CA ILE A 151 7.16 -1.06 -23.15
C ILE A 151 6.04 -0.02 -23.16
N LEU A 152 4.98 -0.24 -23.94
CA LEU A 152 3.82 0.64 -23.97
C LEU A 152 3.18 0.77 -22.58
N ASN A 153 3.09 -0.34 -21.85
CA ASN A 153 2.53 -0.36 -20.49
C ASN A 153 3.35 0.51 -19.52
N ILE A 154 4.68 0.47 -19.58
CA ILE A 154 5.56 1.34 -18.78
C ILE A 154 5.32 2.81 -19.14
N LEU A 155 5.23 3.15 -20.43
CA LEU A 155 4.98 4.53 -20.87
C LEU A 155 3.63 5.04 -20.36
N LEU A 156 2.58 4.24 -20.48
CA LEU A 156 1.25 4.56 -19.96
C LEU A 156 1.27 4.73 -18.44
N TYR A 157 2.03 3.88 -17.73
CA TYR A 157 2.15 3.99 -16.29
C TYR A 157 2.89 5.28 -15.86
N ILE A 158 3.92 5.69 -16.58
CA ILE A 158 4.62 6.96 -16.34
C ILE A 158 3.66 8.15 -16.54
N ILE A 159 2.82 8.13 -17.58
CA ILE A 159 1.79 9.14 -17.80
C ILE A 159 0.78 9.15 -16.64
N PHE A 160 0.33 7.98 -16.22
CA PHE A 160 -0.56 7.85 -15.06
C PHE A 160 0.09 8.40 -13.79
N LEU A 161 1.35 8.03 -13.51
CA LEU A 161 2.11 8.50 -12.34
C LEU A 161 2.25 10.03 -12.34
N THR A 162 2.61 10.63 -13.47
CA THR A 162 2.71 12.10 -13.60
C THR A 162 1.36 12.78 -13.35
N THR A 163 0.27 12.16 -13.82
CA THR A 163 -1.09 12.65 -13.59
C THR A 163 -1.46 12.59 -12.11
N VAL A 164 -1.19 11.46 -11.44
CA VAL A 164 -1.43 11.29 -10.00
C VAL A 164 -0.62 12.32 -9.20
N LEU A 165 0.68 12.48 -9.49
CA LEU A 165 1.53 13.47 -8.83
C LEU A 165 1.03 14.90 -9.04
N PHE A 166 0.60 15.24 -10.24
CA PHE A 166 0.02 16.55 -10.54
C PHE A 166 -1.24 16.81 -9.71
N PHE A 167 -2.16 15.84 -9.64
CA PHE A 167 -3.36 15.95 -8.82
C PHE A 167 -3.03 16.03 -7.33
N MET A 168 -2.06 15.26 -6.85
CA MET A 168 -1.63 15.32 -5.45
C MET A 168 -1.07 16.69 -5.08
N ILE A 169 -0.18 17.25 -5.91
CA ILE A 169 0.40 18.58 -5.70
C ILE A 169 -0.69 19.66 -5.73
N ARG A 170 -1.62 19.59 -6.68
CA ARG A 170 -2.71 20.56 -6.80
C ARG A 170 -3.66 20.49 -5.60
N ARG A 171 -3.94 19.29 -5.09
CA ARG A 171 -4.85 19.07 -3.96
C ARG A 171 -4.22 19.43 -2.62
N THR A 172 -2.93 19.19 -2.41
CA THR A 172 -2.22 19.65 -1.20
C THR A 172 -2.18 21.18 -1.11
N ARG A 173 -2.22 21.87 -2.24
CA ARG A 173 -2.34 23.33 -2.30
C ARG A 173 -3.73 23.84 -1.89
N ASN A 174 -4.79 23.06 -2.11
CA ASN A 174 -6.20 23.42 -1.86
C ASN A 174 -6.82 22.82 -0.60
N GLY A 175 -6.04 22.13 0.27
CA GLY A 175 -6.56 21.48 1.49
C GLY A 175 -6.55 19.95 1.41
N SER A 176 -6.63 19.34 2.54
CA SER A 176 -6.49 17.92 2.88
C SER A 176 -6.95 16.90 1.83
N LEU A 177 -6.11 15.90 1.57
CA LEU A 177 -6.46 14.64 0.87
C LEU A 177 -7.56 13.83 1.61
N ALA A 178 -7.78 14.12 2.88
CA ALA A 178 -8.72 13.42 3.76
C ALA A 178 -10.18 13.86 3.62
N TYR A 179 -10.50 14.84 2.80
CA TYR A 179 -11.87 15.30 2.63
C TYR A 179 -12.51 14.65 1.40
N TYR A 180 -12.92 13.40 1.51
CA TYR A 180 -14.06 12.91 0.76
C TYR A 180 -15.31 13.22 1.60
N PRO A 181 -16.28 13.96 1.07
CA PRO A 181 -17.60 13.98 1.68
C PRO A 181 -18.13 12.55 1.61
N SER A 182 -18.34 11.94 2.76
CA SER A 182 -19.16 10.75 2.88
C SER A 182 -20.58 11.19 2.57
N GLU A 183 -21.06 10.92 1.36
CA GLU A 183 -22.49 10.85 1.10
C GLU A 183 -23.06 9.62 1.77
#